data_30adbf2cefffdff60ba4707ab206ec99
#
_entry.id   30adbf2cefffdff60ba4707ab206ec99
#
_cell.length_a   1.000
_cell.length_b   1.000
_cell.length_c   1.000
_cell.angle_alpha   90.00
_cell.angle_beta   90.00
_cell.angle_gamma   90.00
#
_symmetry.space_group_name_H-M   'P 1'
#
loop_
_entity.id
_entity.type
_entity.pdbx_description
1 polymer ?
#
loop_
_entity_poly.entity_id
_entity_poly.type
_entity_poly.pdbx_seq_one_letter_code
_entity_poly.pdbx_strand_id
1 'polypeptide(L)'
;TSVQVRGITLKEPTVRALNGKVMISNPNPNSELRYTLDGSAPTERSAVYPSSGLEFFTGILRYRVFAKEGCGQTYTLYLSKSGHLFRDVPTNSWYFESIDRAVSLDLLKGVGDFAYEPDGGLNRAMFVTMLARAVGESLPDSAAGFSDVKGGQWYTAAMSWALRKNLIRGYEDGSYRPEALITREEMCVILDRLMQQRGETCL
;
A
#
# COMPACT_ATOMS: atom_id res chain seq x y z
N THR A 1 -11.91 7.03 -12.36
CA THR A 1 -13.38 6.81 -12.29
C THR A 1 -14.07 8.16 -12.43
N SER A 2 -15.19 8.22 -13.15
CA SER A 2 -16.00 9.44 -13.31
C SER A 2 -17.45 9.15 -12.91
N VAL A 3 -18.11 10.14 -12.30
CA VAL A 3 -19.53 10.08 -11.94
C VAL A 3 -20.29 11.12 -12.74
N GLN A 4 -21.33 10.69 -13.43
CA GLN A 4 -22.20 11.59 -14.20
C GLN A 4 -23.28 12.19 -13.27
N VAL A 5 -23.35 13.53 -13.22
CA VAL A 5 -24.34 14.27 -12.43
C VAL A 5 -25.01 15.26 -13.37
N ARG A 6 -26.33 15.10 -13.62
CA ARG A 6 -27.16 15.98 -14.46
C ARG A 6 -26.50 16.40 -15.79
N GLY A 7 -25.88 15.43 -16.50
CA GLY A 7 -25.23 15.68 -17.79
C GLY A 7 -23.77 16.14 -17.72
N ILE A 8 -23.19 16.29 -16.51
CA ILE A 8 -21.77 16.59 -16.31
C ILE A 8 -21.05 15.37 -15.79
N THR A 9 -19.89 15.06 -16.36
CA THR A 9 -19.01 14.02 -15.89
C THR A 9 -17.94 14.64 -14.98
N LEU A 10 -18.03 14.40 -13.66
CA LEU A 10 -16.98 14.81 -12.72
C LEU A 10 -15.87 13.76 -12.69
N LYS A 11 -14.64 14.23 -12.92
CA LYS A 11 -13.45 13.39 -12.81
C LYS A 11 -13.05 13.20 -11.35
N GLU A 12 -12.48 12.05 -11.03
CA GLU A 12 -11.94 11.77 -9.70
C GLU A 12 -10.79 12.72 -9.35
N PRO A 13 -10.80 13.34 -8.15
CA PRO A 13 -9.66 14.09 -7.65
C PRO A 13 -8.44 13.20 -7.48
N THR A 14 -7.26 13.75 -7.78
CA THR A 14 -5.99 13.04 -7.58
C THR A 14 -5.43 13.34 -6.20
N VAL A 15 -4.96 12.28 -5.52
CA VAL A 15 -4.36 12.36 -4.19
C VAL A 15 -2.86 12.13 -4.29
N ARG A 16 -2.08 12.85 -3.49
CA ARG A 16 -0.62 12.65 -3.36
C ARG A 16 -0.18 12.95 -1.93
N ALA A 17 0.80 12.19 -1.44
CA ALA A 17 1.57 12.56 -0.26
C ALA A 17 2.77 13.40 -0.73
N LEU A 18 2.89 14.62 -0.25
CA LEU A 18 3.96 15.53 -0.65
C LEU A 18 4.38 16.42 0.53
N ASN A 19 5.67 16.42 0.86
CA ASN A 19 6.25 17.27 1.91
C ASN A 19 5.52 17.17 3.27
N GLY A 20 5.19 15.96 3.69
CA GLY A 20 4.48 15.73 4.95
C GLY A 20 3.00 16.11 4.95
N LYS A 21 2.43 16.33 3.76
CA LYS A 21 1.02 16.72 3.60
C LYS A 21 0.28 15.80 2.64
N VAL A 22 -1.02 15.68 2.88
CA VAL A 22 -1.96 15.12 1.91
C VAL A 22 -2.38 16.24 0.97
N MET A 23 -2.11 16.08 -0.30
CA MET A 23 -2.48 17.01 -1.36
C MET A 23 -3.58 16.38 -2.21
N ILE A 24 -4.70 17.08 -2.36
CA ILE A 24 -5.79 16.63 -3.25
C ILE A 24 -6.02 17.70 -4.30
N SER A 25 -5.85 17.31 -5.56
CA SER A 25 -6.08 18.18 -6.71
C SER A 25 -7.42 17.87 -7.35
N ASN A 26 -8.26 18.89 -7.50
CA ASN A 26 -9.54 18.79 -8.18
C ASN A 26 -9.37 19.11 -9.67
N PRO A 27 -9.54 18.13 -10.58
CA PRO A 27 -9.41 18.35 -12.02
C PRO A 27 -10.65 18.96 -12.68
N ASN A 28 -11.69 19.28 -11.91
CA ASN A 28 -12.96 19.75 -12.43
C ASN A 28 -13.03 21.28 -12.37
N PRO A 29 -13.09 22.00 -13.51
CA PRO A 29 -13.21 23.44 -13.52
C PRO A 29 -14.58 23.88 -12.94
N ASN A 30 -14.66 25.08 -12.39
CA ASN A 30 -15.87 25.67 -11.83
C ASN A 30 -16.55 24.80 -10.76
N SER A 31 -15.76 24.06 -9.97
CA SER A 31 -16.23 23.23 -8.87
C SER A 31 -15.34 23.38 -7.63
N GLU A 32 -15.87 23.05 -6.48
CA GLU A 32 -15.17 23.12 -5.21
C GLU A 32 -14.95 21.70 -4.66
N LEU A 33 -13.74 21.47 -4.13
CA LEU A 33 -13.44 20.28 -3.36
C LEU A 33 -13.67 20.58 -1.89
N ARG A 34 -14.62 19.89 -1.27
CA ARG A 34 -14.95 20.04 0.15
C ARG A 34 -14.63 18.79 0.93
N TYR A 35 -14.37 18.95 2.23
CA TYR A 35 -13.91 17.83 3.05
C TYR A 35 -14.47 17.89 4.49
N THR A 36 -14.36 16.74 5.17
CA THR A 36 -14.64 16.57 6.60
C THR A 36 -13.55 15.68 7.22
N LEU A 37 -13.34 15.83 8.53
CA LEU A 37 -12.39 15.04 9.33
C LEU A 37 -13.08 14.24 10.45
N ASP A 38 -14.39 14.35 10.57
CA ASP A 38 -15.22 13.71 11.59
C ASP A 38 -15.90 12.41 11.09
N GLY A 39 -15.59 11.99 9.87
CA GLY A 39 -16.20 10.82 9.24
C GLY A 39 -17.59 11.07 8.64
N SER A 40 -18.15 12.27 8.72
CA SER A 40 -19.38 12.61 8.02
C SER A 40 -19.16 12.78 6.51
N ALA A 41 -20.21 12.62 5.70
CA ALA A 41 -20.12 12.91 4.27
C ALA A 41 -20.05 14.43 4.04
N PRO A 42 -19.10 14.94 3.22
CA PRO A 42 -19.04 16.35 2.90
C PRO A 42 -20.32 16.86 2.23
N THR A 43 -20.74 18.06 2.66
CA THR A 43 -21.89 18.81 2.13
C THR A 43 -21.42 20.12 1.52
N GLU A 44 -22.33 20.87 0.88
CA GLU A 44 -22.05 22.22 0.38
C GLU A 44 -21.66 23.23 1.47
N ARG A 45 -21.91 22.89 2.75
CA ARG A 45 -21.54 23.71 3.92
C ARG A 45 -20.21 23.28 4.57
N SER A 46 -19.65 22.15 4.15
CA SER A 46 -18.37 21.66 4.66
C SER A 46 -17.22 22.56 4.22
N ALA A 47 -16.09 22.50 4.93
CA ALA A 47 -14.92 23.28 4.61
C ALA A 47 -14.41 22.99 3.19
N VAL A 48 -13.92 24.04 2.51
CA VAL A 48 -13.23 23.89 1.22
C VAL A 48 -11.84 23.34 1.48
N TYR A 49 -11.43 22.37 0.67
CA TYR A 49 -10.12 21.74 0.80
C TYR A 49 -9.01 22.77 0.51
N PRO A 50 -8.04 22.97 1.42
CA PRO A 50 -7.01 23.98 1.25
C PRO A 50 -6.03 23.60 0.13
N SER A 51 -5.68 24.56 -0.73
CA SER A 51 -4.67 24.36 -1.78
C SER A 51 -3.27 24.03 -1.22
N SER A 52 -3.01 24.41 0.03
CA SER A 52 -1.77 24.08 0.76
C SER A 52 -1.71 22.62 1.26
N GLY A 53 -2.77 21.84 1.06
CA GLY A 53 -2.92 20.49 1.61
C GLY A 53 -3.17 20.46 3.11
N LEU A 54 -3.38 19.26 3.64
CA LEU A 54 -3.53 18.98 5.07
C LEU A 54 -2.32 18.25 5.61
N GLU A 55 -1.85 18.61 6.80
CA GLU A 55 -0.84 17.84 7.53
C GLU A 55 -1.36 16.43 7.81
N PHE A 56 -0.46 15.44 7.88
CA PHE A 56 -0.85 14.10 8.28
C PHE A 56 -1.32 14.06 9.74
N PHE A 57 -2.41 13.35 9.98
CA PHE A 57 -2.98 13.09 11.30
C PHE A 57 -3.49 11.66 11.34
N THR A 58 -3.72 11.09 12.51
CA THR A 58 -4.39 9.81 12.62
C THR A 58 -5.90 10.03 12.62
N GLY A 59 -6.59 9.56 11.57
CA GLY A 59 -8.02 9.78 11.43
C GLY A 59 -8.56 9.52 10.03
N ILE A 60 -9.75 10.02 9.79
CA ILE A 60 -10.51 9.85 8.54
C ILE A 60 -10.57 11.20 7.83
N LEU A 61 -10.22 11.21 6.55
CA LEU A 61 -10.46 12.31 5.64
C LEU A 61 -11.51 11.87 4.62
N ARG A 62 -12.64 12.55 4.60
CA ARG A 62 -13.62 12.41 3.53
C ARG A 62 -13.66 13.66 2.67
N TYR A 63 -13.75 13.48 1.36
CA TYR A 63 -13.79 14.59 0.43
C TYR A 63 -14.74 14.32 -0.73
N ARG A 64 -15.27 15.39 -1.31
CA ARG A 64 -16.28 15.36 -2.37
C ARG A 64 -16.17 16.62 -3.22
N VAL A 65 -16.41 16.48 -4.53
CA VAL A 65 -16.47 17.60 -5.46
C VAL A 65 -17.91 18.10 -5.58
N PHE A 66 -18.09 19.40 -5.50
CA PHE A 66 -19.37 20.11 -5.68
C PHE A 66 -19.27 21.05 -6.87
N ALA A 67 -20.17 20.90 -7.83
CA ALA A 67 -20.37 21.76 -8.97
C ALA A 67 -21.77 22.37 -8.94
N LYS A 68 -22.00 23.42 -9.72
CA LYS A 68 -23.30 24.11 -9.80
C LYS A 68 -24.48 23.16 -10.07
N GLU A 69 -24.23 22.13 -10.88
CA GLU A 69 -25.25 21.19 -11.35
C GLU A 69 -25.38 19.95 -10.45
N GLY A 70 -24.56 19.83 -9.41
CA GLY A 70 -24.60 18.72 -8.47
C GLY A 70 -23.24 18.37 -7.87
N CYS A 71 -23.16 17.20 -7.23
CA CYS A 71 -21.94 16.76 -6.56
C CYS A 71 -21.51 15.35 -7.01
N GLY A 72 -20.19 15.08 -6.92
CA GLY A 72 -19.60 13.79 -7.19
C GLY A 72 -19.86 12.76 -6.09
N GLN A 73 -19.18 11.63 -6.18
CA GLN A 73 -19.16 10.64 -5.10
C GLN A 73 -18.29 11.14 -3.93
N THR A 74 -18.52 10.57 -2.75
CA THR A 74 -17.67 10.79 -1.58
C THR A 74 -16.53 9.80 -1.58
N TYR A 75 -15.32 10.30 -1.45
CA TYR A 75 -14.10 9.50 -1.28
C TYR A 75 -13.70 9.47 0.19
N THR A 76 -13.08 8.39 0.61
CA THR A 76 -12.59 8.23 1.99
C THR A 76 -11.12 7.82 1.96
N LEU A 77 -10.33 8.43 2.85
CA LEU A 77 -8.93 8.07 3.12
C LEU A 77 -8.75 7.91 4.62
N TYR A 78 -8.04 6.91 5.04
CA TYR A 78 -7.58 6.71 6.39
C TYR A 78 -6.12 7.14 6.47
N LEU A 79 -5.83 8.06 7.38
CA LEU A 79 -4.54 8.72 7.51
C LEU A 79 -3.86 8.29 8.80
N SER A 80 -2.53 8.26 8.78
CA SER A 80 -1.70 8.10 9.96
C SER A 80 -0.72 9.27 10.09
N LYS A 81 -0.40 9.67 11.33
CA LYS A 81 0.67 10.63 11.63
C LYS A 81 2.03 10.21 11.07
N SER A 82 2.25 8.92 10.86
CA SER A 82 3.47 8.37 10.25
C SER A 82 3.60 8.69 8.76
N GLY A 83 2.63 9.37 8.17
CA GLY A 83 2.66 9.77 6.77
C GLY A 83 2.02 8.77 5.80
N HIS A 84 1.33 7.74 6.32
CA HIS A 84 0.64 6.74 5.52
C HIS A 84 -0.82 7.10 5.33
N LEU A 85 -1.35 6.74 4.17
CA LEU A 85 -2.74 6.90 3.85
C LEU A 85 -3.23 5.71 3.02
N PHE A 86 -4.35 5.12 3.45
CA PHE A 86 -5.00 4.01 2.78
C PHE A 86 -6.50 4.25 2.67
N ARG A 87 -7.13 3.64 1.66
CA ARG A 87 -8.59 3.70 1.49
C ARG A 87 -9.31 2.59 2.25
N ASP A 88 -8.58 1.54 2.61
CA ASP A 88 -9.08 0.25 3.08
C ASP A 88 -8.52 -0.19 4.44
N VAL A 89 -7.83 0.69 5.16
CA VAL A 89 -7.31 0.44 6.52
C VAL A 89 -7.95 1.42 7.51
N PRO A 90 -9.18 1.12 7.99
CA PRO A 90 -9.88 1.97 8.94
C PRO A 90 -9.08 2.18 10.23
N THR A 91 -9.02 3.43 10.71
CA THR A 91 -8.24 3.79 11.90
C THR A 91 -8.76 3.16 13.20
N ASN A 92 -9.99 2.64 13.21
CA ASN A 92 -10.59 1.89 14.31
C ASN A 92 -10.51 0.37 14.14
N SER A 93 -9.84 -0.14 13.10
CA SER A 93 -9.64 -1.58 12.94
C SER A 93 -8.59 -2.09 13.93
N TRP A 94 -8.74 -3.34 14.37
CA TRP A 94 -7.82 -3.97 15.33
C TRP A 94 -6.39 -4.11 14.79
N TYR A 95 -6.21 -4.08 13.48
CA TYR A 95 -4.91 -4.23 12.81
C TYR A 95 -4.26 -2.88 12.42
N PHE A 96 -4.95 -1.74 12.60
CA PHE A 96 -4.47 -0.43 12.13
C PHE A 96 -3.07 -0.09 12.65
N GLU A 97 -2.86 -0.16 13.98
CA GLU A 97 -1.57 0.18 14.58
C GLU A 97 -0.43 -0.74 14.12
N SER A 98 -0.72 -2.03 13.93
CA SER A 98 0.26 -3.00 13.42
C SER A 98 0.64 -2.73 11.97
N ILE A 99 -0.32 -2.41 11.12
CA ILE A 99 -0.06 -2.02 9.72
C ILE A 99 0.73 -0.71 9.68
N ASP A 100 0.30 0.32 10.43
CA ASP A 100 0.99 1.60 10.48
C ASP A 100 2.46 1.45 10.90
N ARG A 101 2.71 0.63 11.93
CA ARG A 101 4.07 0.32 12.37
C ARG A 101 4.87 -0.45 11.32
N ALA A 102 4.30 -1.48 10.70
CA ALA A 102 4.99 -2.27 9.68
C ALA A 102 5.35 -1.44 8.44
N VAL A 103 4.46 -0.53 8.04
CA VAL A 103 4.69 0.39 6.92
C VAL A 103 5.71 1.47 7.30
N SER A 104 5.67 2.02 8.52
CA SER A 104 6.65 3.02 8.99
C SER A 104 8.07 2.46 9.11
N LEU A 105 8.19 1.16 9.33
CA LEU A 105 9.47 0.44 9.33
C LEU A 105 9.89 -0.06 7.93
N ASP A 106 9.16 0.33 6.89
CA ASP A 106 9.36 -0.14 5.50
C ASP A 106 9.32 -1.67 5.33
N LEU A 107 8.73 -2.39 6.28
CA LEU A 107 8.59 -3.86 6.20
C LEU A 107 7.54 -4.25 5.16
N LEU A 108 6.41 -3.55 5.14
CA LEU A 108 5.29 -3.76 4.24
C LEU A 108 4.96 -2.47 3.49
N LYS A 109 4.38 -2.61 2.32
CA LYS A 109 3.85 -1.50 1.51
C LYS A 109 2.45 -1.87 1.04
N GLY A 110 1.66 -0.86 0.69
CA GLY A 110 0.39 -1.09 0.00
C GLY A 110 0.60 -1.68 -1.41
N VAL A 111 -0.48 -2.14 -1.98
CA VAL A 111 -0.49 -2.79 -3.31
C VAL A 111 -0.67 -1.78 -4.47
N GLY A 112 -0.89 -0.50 -4.17
CA GLY A 112 -1.05 0.59 -5.13
C GLY A 112 -2.35 1.36 -4.89
N ASP A 113 -2.52 2.51 -5.55
CA ASP A 113 -3.72 3.36 -5.49
C ASP A 113 -4.27 3.63 -4.07
N PHE A 114 -3.36 3.76 -3.10
CA PHE A 114 -3.68 3.89 -1.67
C PHE A 114 -4.46 2.71 -1.08
N ALA A 115 -4.36 1.53 -1.69
CA ALA A 115 -4.88 0.27 -1.16
C ALA A 115 -3.77 -0.51 -0.44
N TYR A 116 -4.12 -1.16 0.65
CA TYR A 116 -3.27 -2.08 1.39
C TYR A 116 -3.71 -3.53 1.20
N GLU A 117 -5.01 -3.73 1.00
CA GLU A 117 -5.68 -5.03 0.88
C GLU A 117 -5.46 -5.94 2.11
N PRO A 118 -5.92 -5.52 3.31
CA PRO A 118 -5.64 -6.25 4.55
C PRO A 118 -6.16 -7.69 4.54
N ASP A 119 -7.22 -7.98 3.80
CA ASP A 119 -7.80 -9.31 3.62
C ASP A 119 -7.26 -10.02 2.36
N GLY A 120 -6.34 -9.39 1.64
CA GLY A 120 -5.75 -9.92 0.41
C GLY A 120 -4.79 -11.09 0.68
N GLY A 121 -4.66 -11.97 -0.31
CA GLY A 121 -3.70 -13.07 -0.25
C GLY A 121 -2.25 -12.57 -0.40
N LEU A 122 -1.36 -13.13 0.39
CA LEU A 122 0.08 -12.87 0.27
C LEU A 122 0.66 -13.73 -0.85
N ASN A 123 1.32 -13.11 -1.84
CA ASN A 123 2.04 -13.86 -2.86
C ASN A 123 3.49 -14.17 -2.43
N ARG A 124 4.14 -15.06 -3.15
CA ARG A 124 5.49 -15.56 -2.83
C ARG A 124 6.54 -14.44 -2.87
N ALA A 125 6.42 -13.50 -3.82
CA ALA A 125 7.33 -12.36 -3.93
C ALA A 125 7.13 -11.37 -2.78
N MET A 126 5.89 -11.10 -2.37
CA MET A 126 5.58 -10.24 -1.23
C MET A 126 6.21 -10.77 0.05
N PHE A 127 6.05 -12.07 0.32
CA PHE A 127 6.60 -12.69 1.52
C PHE A 127 8.13 -12.60 1.57
N VAL A 128 8.81 -12.95 0.48
CA VAL A 128 10.28 -12.88 0.39
C VAL A 128 10.78 -11.44 0.53
N THR A 129 10.08 -10.48 -0.07
CA THR A 129 10.45 -9.06 0.02
C THR A 129 10.28 -8.52 1.43
N MET A 130 9.17 -8.85 2.11
CA MET A 130 8.97 -8.52 3.52
C MET A 130 10.09 -9.10 4.39
N LEU A 131 10.44 -10.35 4.18
CA LEU A 131 11.48 -11.04 4.94
C LEU A 131 12.85 -10.38 4.73
N ALA A 132 13.21 -10.04 3.50
CA ALA A 132 14.45 -9.35 3.16
C ALA A 132 14.56 -7.98 3.86
N ARG A 133 13.47 -7.22 3.88
CA ARG A 133 13.40 -5.94 4.60
C ARG A 133 13.50 -6.11 6.11
N ALA A 134 12.82 -7.12 6.68
CA ALA A 134 12.88 -7.41 8.11
C ALA A 134 14.29 -7.79 8.58
N VAL A 135 15.05 -8.49 7.73
CA VAL A 135 16.45 -8.85 8.00
C VAL A 135 17.38 -7.65 7.89
N GLY A 136 17.08 -6.68 7.02
CA GLY A 136 17.83 -5.43 6.88
C GLY A 136 19.20 -5.59 6.24
N GLU A 137 19.48 -6.70 5.56
CA GLU A 137 20.72 -6.88 4.82
C GLU A 137 20.71 -6.12 3.49
N SER A 138 21.91 -5.75 3.01
CA SER A 138 22.07 -5.16 1.69
C SER A 138 21.62 -6.14 0.60
N LEU A 139 20.70 -5.68 -0.27
CA LEU A 139 20.17 -6.49 -1.34
C LEU A 139 21.06 -6.37 -2.59
N PRO A 140 21.25 -7.46 -3.34
CA PRO A 140 22.03 -7.45 -4.57
C PRO A 140 21.29 -6.73 -5.69
N ASP A 141 22.03 -6.01 -6.52
CA ASP A 141 21.55 -5.48 -7.79
C ASP A 141 21.77 -6.52 -8.91
N SER A 142 21.06 -7.64 -8.82
CA SER A 142 21.18 -8.73 -9.79
C SER A 142 19.86 -9.47 -9.96
N ALA A 143 19.63 -10.03 -11.15
CA ALA A 143 18.49 -10.89 -11.38
C ALA A 143 18.59 -12.18 -10.55
N ALA A 144 17.47 -12.66 -10.02
CA ALA A 144 17.38 -14.00 -9.47
C ALA A 144 17.50 -15.04 -10.59
N GLY A 145 18.13 -16.17 -10.31
CA GLY A 145 18.38 -17.23 -11.31
C GLY A 145 17.15 -18.08 -11.67
N PHE A 146 15.93 -17.50 -11.66
CA PHE A 146 14.69 -18.17 -12.02
C PHE A 146 14.21 -17.69 -13.39
N SER A 147 13.62 -18.60 -14.18
CA SER A 147 13.19 -18.34 -15.56
C SER A 147 12.08 -17.28 -15.67
N ASP A 148 11.26 -17.15 -14.64
CA ASP A 148 10.11 -16.25 -14.57
C ASP A 148 10.34 -14.99 -13.71
N VAL A 149 11.57 -14.80 -13.18
CA VAL A 149 11.94 -13.59 -12.40
C VAL A 149 12.83 -12.70 -13.25
N LYS A 150 12.20 -11.69 -13.86
CA LYS A 150 12.90 -10.70 -14.69
C LYS A 150 13.64 -9.67 -13.82
N GLY A 151 14.71 -9.10 -14.37
CA GLY A 151 15.37 -7.95 -13.75
C GLY A 151 14.48 -6.71 -13.67
N GLY A 152 14.74 -5.83 -12.69
CA GLY A 152 14.05 -4.56 -12.56
C GLY A 152 12.64 -4.62 -11.95
N GLN A 153 12.17 -5.79 -11.49
CA GLN A 153 10.92 -5.88 -10.74
C GLN A 153 11.16 -5.49 -9.27
N TRP A 154 10.12 -5.02 -8.59
CA TRP A 154 10.18 -4.58 -7.19
C TRP A 154 10.67 -5.67 -6.22
N TYR A 155 10.53 -6.93 -6.58
CA TYR A 155 10.93 -8.09 -5.79
C TYR A 155 12.29 -8.70 -6.23
N THR A 156 12.86 -8.29 -7.38
CA THR A 156 14.02 -8.96 -7.96
C THR A 156 15.19 -9.04 -6.99
N ALA A 157 15.55 -7.93 -6.35
CA ALA A 157 16.67 -7.86 -5.41
C ALA A 157 16.47 -8.75 -4.17
N ALA A 158 15.25 -8.76 -3.62
CA ALA A 158 14.91 -9.61 -2.47
C ALA A 158 14.97 -11.10 -2.82
N MET A 159 14.49 -11.47 -4.01
CA MET A 159 14.55 -12.85 -4.48
C MET A 159 15.97 -13.31 -4.76
N SER A 160 16.81 -12.45 -5.34
CA SER A 160 18.24 -12.73 -5.53
C SER A 160 18.96 -12.93 -4.19
N TRP A 161 18.64 -12.11 -3.20
CA TRP A 161 19.13 -12.25 -1.83
C TRP A 161 18.71 -13.60 -1.24
N ALA A 162 17.42 -13.93 -1.30
CA ALA A 162 16.88 -15.15 -0.71
C ALA A 162 17.42 -16.42 -1.38
N LEU A 163 17.61 -16.39 -2.71
CA LEU A 163 18.23 -17.49 -3.45
C LEU A 163 19.69 -17.70 -3.03
N ARG A 164 20.51 -16.64 -2.95
CA ARG A 164 21.91 -16.72 -2.50
C ARG A 164 22.05 -17.21 -1.06
N LYS A 165 21.08 -16.87 -0.23
CA LYS A 165 20.99 -17.39 1.15
C LYS A 165 20.39 -18.79 1.24
N ASN A 166 20.08 -19.46 0.12
CA ASN A 166 19.39 -20.75 0.10
C ASN A 166 18.07 -20.79 0.89
N LEU A 167 17.42 -19.63 1.09
CA LEU A 167 16.13 -19.55 1.76
C LEU A 167 15.00 -20.04 0.86
N ILE A 168 15.10 -19.75 -0.44
CA ILE A 168 14.13 -20.15 -1.44
C ILE A 168 14.74 -21.10 -2.46
N ARG A 169 13.86 -21.90 -3.05
CA ARG A 169 14.17 -22.78 -4.19
C ARG A 169 13.07 -22.65 -5.21
N GLY A 170 13.43 -22.80 -6.49
CA GLY A 170 12.46 -22.87 -7.57
C GLY A 170 11.84 -24.26 -7.73
N TYR A 171 10.95 -24.36 -8.68
CA TYR A 171 10.36 -25.60 -9.14
C TYR A 171 11.31 -26.32 -10.13
N GLU A 172 11.02 -27.57 -10.45
CA GLU A 172 11.82 -28.39 -11.39
C GLU A 172 11.91 -27.77 -12.80
N ASP A 173 10.91 -26.96 -13.18
CA ASP A 173 10.89 -26.22 -14.46
C ASP A 173 11.77 -24.96 -14.46
N GLY A 174 12.50 -24.70 -13.38
CA GLY A 174 13.34 -23.51 -13.20
C GLY A 174 12.58 -22.23 -12.85
N SER A 175 11.25 -22.29 -12.65
CA SER A 175 10.44 -21.16 -12.23
C SER A 175 10.40 -20.99 -10.71
N TYR A 176 10.03 -19.79 -10.22
CA TYR A 176 9.72 -19.54 -8.82
C TYR A 176 8.24 -19.24 -8.58
N ARG A 177 7.53 -18.77 -9.58
CA ARG A 177 6.11 -18.34 -9.53
C ARG A 177 5.88 -17.22 -8.52
N PRO A 178 6.52 -16.04 -8.70
CA PRO A 178 6.50 -14.95 -7.72
C PRO A 178 5.10 -14.43 -7.38
N GLU A 179 4.19 -14.42 -8.36
CA GLU A 179 2.81 -13.93 -8.19
C GLU A 179 1.84 -14.99 -7.63
N ALA A 180 2.27 -16.25 -7.53
CA ALA A 180 1.43 -17.28 -6.92
C ALA A 180 1.28 -17.03 -5.41
N LEU A 181 0.10 -17.35 -4.85
CA LEU A 181 -0.11 -17.28 -3.41
C LEU A 181 0.85 -18.24 -2.69
N ILE A 182 1.45 -17.74 -1.62
CA ILE A 182 2.32 -18.56 -0.78
C ILE A 182 1.48 -19.41 0.17
N THR A 183 1.84 -20.68 0.33
CA THR A 183 1.19 -21.57 1.29
C THR A 183 1.83 -21.45 2.68
N ARG A 184 1.13 -21.92 3.71
CA ARG A 184 1.64 -21.91 5.09
C ARG A 184 2.88 -22.79 5.26
N GLU A 185 2.91 -23.97 4.62
CA GLU A 185 4.09 -24.82 4.64
C GLU A 185 5.30 -24.17 3.93
N GLU A 186 5.10 -23.50 2.80
CA GLU A 186 6.18 -22.79 2.13
C GLU A 186 6.74 -21.66 3.00
N MET A 187 5.89 -20.89 3.67
CA MET A 187 6.31 -19.87 4.64
C MET A 187 7.13 -20.49 5.77
N CYS A 188 6.66 -21.58 6.38
CA CYS A 188 7.38 -22.26 7.45
C CYS A 188 8.76 -22.74 7.00
N VAL A 189 8.88 -23.33 5.80
CA VAL A 189 10.17 -23.80 5.27
C VAL A 189 11.16 -22.64 5.07
N ILE A 190 10.70 -21.49 4.57
CA ILE A 190 11.56 -20.32 4.38
C ILE A 190 12.01 -19.74 5.71
N LEU A 191 11.09 -19.62 6.68
CA LEU A 191 11.40 -19.13 8.03
C LEU A 191 12.37 -20.05 8.77
N ASP A 192 12.13 -21.36 8.74
CA ASP A 192 13.03 -22.35 9.36
C ASP A 192 14.45 -22.25 8.82
N ARG A 193 14.62 -22.16 7.50
CA ARG A 193 15.93 -21.96 6.89
C ARG A 193 16.62 -20.66 7.33
N LEU A 194 15.85 -19.58 7.47
CA LEU A 194 16.38 -18.31 7.97
C LEU A 194 16.83 -18.42 9.42
N MET A 195 16.05 -19.06 10.29
CA MET A 195 16.38 -19.24 11.70
C MET A 195 17.61 -20.13 11.88
N GLN A 196 17.72 -21.22 11.14
CA GLN A 196 18.90 -22.10 11.15
C GLN A 196 20.17 -21.34 10.79
N GLN A 197 20.13 -20.44 9.79
CA GLN A 197 21.29 -19.62 9.42
C GLN A 197 21.68 -18.60 10.51
N ARG A 198 20.74 -18.16 11.33
CA ARG A 198 20.97 -17.27 12.47
C ARG A 198 21.44 -17.99 13.72
N GLY A 199 21.51 -19.31 13.69
CA GLY A 199 21.81 -20.12 14.87
C GLY A 199 20.69 -20.13 15.91
N GLU A 200 19.48 -19.72 15.51
CA GLU A 200 18.30 -19.75 16.35
C GLU A 200 17.63 -21.12 16.17
N THR A 201 17.75 -21.98 17.16
CA THR A 201 16.98 -23.23 17.20
C THR A 201 15.59 -22.94 17.73
N CYS A 202 14.55 -23.28 16.95
CA CYS A 202 13.20 -23.37 17.51
C CYS A 202 13.21 -24.46 18.60
N LEU A 203 12.93 -24.06 19.84
CA LEU A 203 12.68 -24.99 20.94
C LEU A 203 11.32 -25.64 20.78
#